data_1f3ecee9f6613a05e416f4b2dc18d714
#
_entry.id   1f3ecee9f6613a05e416f4b2dc18d714
#
_cell.length_a   1.000
_cell.length_b   1.000
_cell.length_c   1.000
_cell.angle_alpha   90.00
_cell.angle_beta   90.00
_cell.angle_gamma   90.00
#
_symmetry.space_group_name_H-M   'P 1'
#
loop_
_entity.id
_entity.type
_entity.pdbx_description
1 polymer ?
#
loop_
_entity_poly.entity_id
_entity_poly.type
_entity_poly.pdbx_seq_one_letter_code
_entity_poly.pdbx_strand_id
1 'polypeptide(L)'
;METASVGYRLSAIGYQAPRPIALALCLFASQVSAQDKINYQDHILPLVEANCSKCHNADKKKADLELTSYQGALKGSGSGLVVISGNPDGSKLWKALSHSEEPFMPPNRARLDDKDLQVFRKWIAGGLLENAGGKAVAAVTPGVDLTLKPDAIAKPDGPPPMPKDWPATPVLHFPRMNAVTGLATSPWAPLAAIAGQKQVLLFQAESGDLLGVLPFTEGQPVEVRFSRNGQLLLACGGRGARSGRVVLWEVISGKRLATLGDEYDSILTADVRPDQSQVALGGPSRLVKLLSTRTGEVQQKIKKHTDWVTAVAFSPNGQMLASADRNGGVSVWDPDNAQELFTLPGHKSAVTGLSWRGDSRLLASCSEDGTVKLWELNEGKQVKSWNAHPGGALSVNYSQDGRLVTCGRDNAVVVWDGTGGKVRALTAPEDLPLRAAFTFDSERVIGSDFAGHVAIWNVKDGKRAGELDANPEKFPDPAKAPVKEAESKSQQKATASLPN
;
A
#
# COMPACT_ATOMS: atom_id res chain seq x y z
N MET A 1 -46.79 50.08 -43.70
CA MET A 1 -48.12 50.28 -43.11
C MET A 1 -48.06 49.57 -41.78
N GLU A 2 -47.80 50.36 -40.99
CA GLU A 2 -48.28 50.94 -39.70
C GLU A 2 -47.89 50.07 -38.50
N THR A 3 -46.97 50.64 -37.78
CA THR A 3 -46.47 50.26 -36.46
C THR A 3 -47.43 50.78 -35.39
N ALA A 4 -47.87 49.94 -34.49
CA ALA A 4 -48.56 50.36 -33.27
C ALA A 4 -47.62 50.13 -32.07
N SER A 5 -47.16 51.24 -31.51
CA SER A 5 -46.42 51.31 -30.24
C SER A 5 -47.40 51.42 -29.07
N VAL A 6 -47.30 50.52 -28.10
CA VAL A 6 -47.99 50.60 -26.81
C VAL A 6 -47.03 51.08 -25.77
N GLY A 7 -47.20 52.31 -25.31
CA GLY A 7 -46.42 52.87 -24.20
C GLY A 7 -47.03 52.48 -22.85
N TYR A 8 -46.20 51.93 -21.97
CA TYR A 8 -46.52 51.76 -20.55
C TYR A 8 -45.92 52.90 -19.73
N ARG A 9 -46.80 53.63 -19.06
CA ARG A 9 -46.44 54.59 -18.03
C ARG A 9 -46.06 53.86 -16.74
N LEU A 10 -44.85 54.07 -16.25
CA LEU A 10 -44.43 53.66 -14.90
C LEU A 10 -44.72 54.81 -13.94
N SER A 11 -45.63 54.60 -13.00
CA SER A 11 -45.85 55.49 -11.85
C SER A 11 -44.75 55.29 -10.82
N ALA A 12 -44.08 56.41 -10.46
CA ALA A 12 -43.05 56.45 -9.46
C ALA A 12 -43.65 56.26 -8.04
N ILE A 13 -43.31 55.22 -7.38
CA ILE A 13 -43.50 55.05 -5.92
C ILE A 13 -42.18 55.40 -5.26
N GLY A 14 -42.23 56.48 -4.46
CA GLY A 14 -41.08 57.01 -3.72
C GLY A 14 -40.63 56.01 -2.64
N TYR A 15 -39.39 55.56 -2.76
CA TYR A 15 -38.71 54.84 -1.71
C TYR A 15 -37.78 55.80 -0.96
N GLN A 16 -38.11 56.07 0.32
CA GLN A 16 -37.23 56.77 1.24
C GLN A 16 -36.11 55.80 1.64
N ALA A 17 -34.87 56.16 1.33
CA ALA A 17 -33.68 55.43 1.73
C ALA A 17 -33.45 55.52 3.26
N PRO A 18 -33.18 54.45 3.96
CA PRO A 18 -32.75 54.50 5.35
C PRO A 18 -31.31 55.00 5.46
N ARG A 19 -31.05 55.83 6.45
CA ARG A 19 -29.74 56.39 6.81
C ARG A 19 -28.72 55.28 7.06
N PRO A 20 -27.45 55.41 6.64
CA PRO A 20 -26.43 54.41 6.96
C PRO A 20 -26.08 54.47 8.45
N ILE A 21 -26.35 53.37 9.17
CA ILE A 21 -25.76 53.09 10.47
C ILE A 21 -24.31 52.67 10.18
N ALA A 22 -23.36 53.52 10.56
CA ALA A 22 -21.94 53.19 10.52
C ALA A 22 -21.66 52.08 11.55
N LEU A 23 -21.67 50.84 11.09
CA LEU A 23 -21.19 49.67 11.86
C LEU A 23 -19.67 49.72 11.78
N ALA A 24 -19.02 50.23 12.84
CA ALA A 24 -17.59 50.10 13.02
C ALA A 24 -17.23 48.62 13.15
N LEU A 25 -16.89 47.99 12.03
CA LEU A 25 -16.30 46.65 12.02
C LEU A 25 -14.88 46.75 12.58
N CYS A 26 -14.69 46.52 13.87
CA CYS A 26 -13.39 46.24 14.46
C CYS A 26 -12.86 44.96 13.80
N LEU A 27 -12.07 45.13 12.73
CA LEU A 27 -11.18 44.10 12.21
C LEU A 27 -10.13 43.81 13.29
N PHE A 28 -10.44 42.92 14.22
CA PHE A 28 -9.42 42.17 14.91
C PHE A 28 -8.76 41.27 13.84
N ALA A 29 -7.78 41.83 13.14
CA ALA A 29 -6.77 41.01 12.49
C ALA A 29 -6.09 40.24 13.60
N SER A 30 -6.51 38.99 13.81
CA SER A 30 -5.73 38.01 14.53
C SER A 30 -4.40 37.92 13.77
N GLN A 31 -3.38 38.64 14.26
CA GLN A 31 -2.02 38.36 13.89
C GLN A 31 -1.77 36.94 14.35
N VAL A 32 -1.97 35.96 13.46
CA VAL A 32 -1.33 34.65 13.56
C VAL A 32 0.14 34.97 13.50
N SER A 33 0.75 35.06 14.70
CA SER A 33 2.20 35.12 14.85
C SER A 33 2.74 33.99 13.99
N ALA A 34 3.48 34.32 12.95
CA ALA A 34 4.30 33.36 12.24
C ALA A 34 5.25 32.80 13.30
N GLN A 35 4.91 31.64 13.87
CA GLN A 35 5.80 30.93 14.76
C GLN A 35 7.06 30.68 13.91
N ASP A 36 8.18 31.29 14.28
CA ASP A 36 9.45 31.12 13.59
C ASP A 36 9.72 29.61 13.49
N LYS A 37 9.64 29.10 12.26
CA LYS A 37 9.84 27.68 11.99
C LYS A 37 11.28 27.34 12.33
N ILE A 38 11.48 26.55 13.36
CA ILE A 38 12.81 26.08 13.74
C ILE A 38 13.39 25.29 12.57
N ASN A 39 14.57 25.72 12.08
CA ASN A 39 15.28 25.10 10.97
C ASN A 39 16.74 24.80 11.36
N TYR A 40 17.41 24.01 10.52
CA TYR A 40 18.78 23.58 10.79
C TYR A 40 19.77 24.73 10.72
N GLN A 41 19.75 25.51 9.65
CA GLN A 41 20.78 26.55 9.40
C GLN A 41 20.78 27.64 10.46
N ASP A 42 19.60 28.14 10.83
CA ASP A 42 19.49 29.30 11.71
C ASP A 42 19.50 28.92 13.20
N HIS A 43 19.05 27.70 13.54
CA HIS A 43 18.77 27.33 14.94
C HIS A 43 19.57 26.12 15.43
N ILE A 44 19.78 25.08 14.60
CA ILE A 44 20.46 23.85 15.01
C ILE A 44 21.95 23.95 14.80
N LEU A 45 22.42 24.44 13.66
CA LEU A 45 23.83 24.51 13.32
C LEU A 45 24.65 25.29 14.36
N PRO A 46 24.20 26.47 14.86
CA PRO A 46 24.94 27.18 15.91
C PRO A 46 25.08 26.37 17.20
N LEU A 47 24.05 25.60 17.60
CA LEU A 47 24.10 24.74 18.77
C LEU A 47 25.04 23.54 18.57
N VAL A 48 25.05 22.99 17.34
CA VAL A 48 25.96 21.91 16.94
C VAL A 48 27.41 22.40 16.95
N GLU A 49 27.69 23.58 16.42
CA GLU A 49 29.01 24.17 16.38
C GLU A 49 29.56 24.40 17.79
N ALA A 50 28.74 24.88 18.70
CA ALA A 50 29.12 25.15 20.08
C ALA A 50 29.37 23.87 20.89
N ASN A 51 28.60 22.80 20.67
CA ASN A 51 28.56 21.65 21.58
C ASN A 51 29.04 20.33 20.96
N CYS A 52 28.95 20.14 19.64
CA CYS A 52 29.08 18.83 18.98
C CYS A 52 30.27 18.78 17.99
N SER A 53 30.67 19.93 17.41
CA SER A 53 31.62 20.03 16.30
C SER A 53 33.00 19.45 16.59
N LYS A 54 33.44 19.40 17.85
CA LYS A 54 34.74 18.81 18.23
C LYS A 54 34.87 17.33 17.88
N CYS A 55 33.75 16.61 17.79
CA CYS A 55 33.71 15.16 17.57
C CYS A 55 32.92 14.75 16.31
N HIS A 56 31.90 15.53 15.91
CA HIS A 56 30.96 15.20 14.85
C HIS A 56 31.03 16.18 13.68
N ASN A 57 32.24 16.49 13.23
CA ASN A 57 32.51 17.31 12.04
C ASN A 57 32.94 16.45 10.85
N ALA A 58 33.11 17.09 9.68
CA ALA A 58 33.47 16.41 8.44
C ALA A 58 34.75 15.56 8.51
N ASP A 59 35.72 15.96 9.36
CA ASP A 59 37.01 15.29 9.45
C ASP A 59 37.00 14.11 10.46
N LYS A 60 36.34 14.28 11.61
CA LYS A 60 36.44 13.31 12.72
C LYS A 60 35.32 12.29 12.74
N LYS A 61 34.10 12.63 12.31
CA LYS A 61 32.90 11.77 12.22
C LYS A 61 32.84 10.65 13.25
N LYS A 62 32.98 10.98 14.54
CA LYS A 62 32.94 9.96 15.60
C LYS A 62 31.64 9.16 15.50
N ALA A 63 31.74 7.84 15.47
CA ALA A 63 30.64 6.90 15.15
C ALA A 63 30.02 7.10 13.74
N ASP A 64 30.85 7.56 12.78
CA ASP A 64 30.45 7.91 11.40
C ASP A 64 29.35 8.99 11.31
N LEU A 65 29.16 9.76 12.39
CA LEU A 65 28.18 10.83 12.49
C LEU A 65 28.80 12.19 12.22
N GLU A 66 28.29 12.88 11.23
CA GLU A 66 28.56 14.29 10.96
C GLU A 66 27.32 15.12 11.31
N LEU A 67 27.50 16.12 12.18
CA LEU A 67 26.42 17.03 12.57
C LEU A 67 26.65 18.47 12.10
N THR A 68 27.77 18.78 11.47
CA THR A 68 28.10 20.13 10.98
C THR A 68 27.54 20.45 9.60
N SER A 69 26.87 19.50 8.98
CA SER A 69 26.09 19.71 7.76
C SER A 69 24.69 19.10 7.90
N TYR A 70 23.69 19.73 7.28
CA TYR A 70 22.32 19.25 7.26
C TYR A 70 22.23 17.82 6.68
N GLN A 71 22.93 17.59 5.56
CA GLN A 71 22.96 16.27 4.91
C GLN A 71 23.65 15.21 5.79
N GLY A 72 24.68 15.59 6.52
CA GLY A 72 25.36 14.72 7.48
C GLY A 72 24.45 14.32 8.64
N ALA A 73 23.68 15.29 9.19
CA ALA A 73 22.70 15.02 10.25
C ALA A 73 21.57 14.08 9.78
N LEU A 74 21.10 14.23 8.55
CA LEU A 74 20.09 13.34 7.95
C LEU A 74 20.64 11.97 7.58
N LYS A 75 21.90 11.88 7.12
CA LYS A 75 22.57 10.60 6.81
C LYS A 75 22.63 9.70 8.04
N GLY A 76 22.82 10.28 9.24
CA GLY A 76 22.93 9.54 10.48
C GLY A 76 24.34 9.00 10.75
N SER A 77 24.43 7.98 11.58
CA SER A 77 25.68 7.36 12.06
C SER A 77 25.89 5.97 11.46
N GLY A 78 27.01 5.32 11.75
CA GLY A 78 27.25 3.92 11.39
C GLY A 78 26.19 2.93 11.94
N SER A 79 25.40 3.36 12.95
CA SER A 79 24.29 2.58 13.51
C SER A 79 22.90 3.01 12.98
N GLY A 80 22.85 3.78 11.88
CA GLY A 80 21.64 4.25 11.22
C GLY A 80 21.22 5.68 11.60
N LEU A 81 19.97 6.05 11.28
CA LEU A 81 19.45 7.41 11.51
C LEU A 81 19.53 7.81 12.98
N VAL A 82 19.94 9.05 13.19
CA VAL A 82 19.99 9.66 14.54
C VAL A 82 18.82 10.63 14.77
N VAL A 83 18.20 11.13 13.71
CA VAL A 83 17.00 11.97 13.76
C VAL A 83 15.89 11.35 12.92
N ILE A 84 14.67 11.36 13.44
CA ILE A 84 13.46 10.84 12.78
C ILE A 84 12.47 11.99 12.67
N SER A 85 12.22 12.43 11.45
CA SER A 85 11.30 13.54 11.17
C SER A 85 9.94 13.33 11.83
N GLY A 86 9.47 14.33 12.57
CA GLY A 86 8.18 14.28 13.29
C GLY A 86 8.18 13.48 14.58
N ASN A 87 9.29 12.78 14.93
CA ASN A 87 9.35 11.92 16.10
C ASN A 87 10.61 12.15 16.97
N PRO A 88 10.58 13.15 17.87
CA PRO A 88 11.68 13.39 18.79
C PRO A 88 12.00 12.20 19.68
N ASP A 89 10.99 11.59 20.29
CA ASP A 89 11.16 10.53 21.27
C ASP A 89 11.72 9.22 20.67
N GLY A 90 11.54 9.01 19.36
CA GLY A 90 12.18 7.94 18.58
C GLY A 90 13.58 8.27 18.08
N SER A 91 14.00 9.54 18.14
CA SER A 91 15.29 10.01 17.60
C SER A 91 16.43 9.77 18.57
N LYS A 92 17.45 9.00 18.14
CA LYS A 92 18.66 8.71 18.95
C LYS A 92 19.37 10.00 19.40
N LEU A 93 19.42 11.02 18.53
CA LEU A 93 20.02 12.31 18.87
C LEU A 93 19.30 12.96 20.06
N TRP A 94 17.96 12.98 20.04
CA TRP A 94 17.17 13.51 21.15
C TRP A 94 17.43 12.75 22.45
N LYS A 95 17.41 11.41 22.39
CA LYS A 95 17.63 10.57 23.56
C LYS A 95 19.02 10.78 24.17
N ALA A 96 20.05 10.87 23.33
CA ALA A 96 21.41 11.15 23.76
C ALA A 96 21.56 12.55 24.38
N LEU A 97 20.97 13.59 23.77
CA LEU A 97 21.03 14.97 24.26
C LEU A 97 20.21 15.19 25.54
N SER A 98 19.07 14.52 25.68
CA SER A 98 18.23 14.57 26.88
C SER A 98 18.73 13.70 28.03
N HIS A 99 19.76 12.90 27.79
CA HIS A 99 20.29 11.90 28.72
C HIS A 99 19.25 10.86 29.15
N SER A 100 18.32 10.51 28.25
CA SER A 100 17.33 9.46 28.49
C SER A 100 17.82 8.07 28.09
N GLU A 101 18.83 7.98 27.20
CA GLU A 101 19.43 6.72 26.72
C GLU A 101 20.90 6.94 26.38
N GLU A 102 21.77 5.98 26.74
CA GLU A 102 23.17 6.03 26.35
C GLU A 102 23.42 5.84 24.85
N PRO A 103 24.48 6.49 24.28
CA PRO A 103 25.49 7.31 24.92
C PRO A 103 25.03 8.72 25.23
N PHE A 104 25.30 9.21 26.43
CA PHE A 104 24.95 10.58 26.81
C PHE A 104 25.84 11.60 26.11
N MET A 105 25.22 12.64 25.56
CA MET A 105 25.91 13.68 24.80
C MET A 105 25.58 15.10 25.35
N PRO A 106 26.59 15.98 25.45
CA PRO A 106 28.00 15.79 25.21
C PRO A 106 28.65 14.86 26.28
N PRO A 107 29.65 14.05 25.87
CA PRO A 107 30.26 13.11 26.81
C PRO A 107 31.06 13.85 27.91
N ASN A 108 30.98 13.38 29.15
CA ASN A 108 31.69 13.96 30.32
C ASN A 108 31.34 15.42 30.62
N ARG A 109 30.15 15.88 30.24
CA ARG A 109 29.60 17.21 30.53
C ARG A 109 28.15 17.09 31.01
N ALA A 110 27.67 18.14 31.67
CA ALA A 110 26.25 18.27 31.92
C ALA A 110 25.44 18.27 30.57
N ARG A 111 24.23 17.78 30.60
CA ARG A 111 23.33 17.86 29.46
C ARG A 111 23.13 19.33 29.06
N LEU A 112 22.72 19.57 27.81
CA LEU A 112 22.33 20.90 27.32
C LEU A 112 21.22 21.48 28.18
N ASP A 113 21.14 22.81 28.24
CA ASP A 113 20.03 23.45 28.94
C ASP A 113 18.68 23.17 28.30
N ASP A 114 17.60 23.35 29.06
CA ASP A 114 16.26 22.99 28.57
C ASP A 114 15.82 23.85 27.39
N LYS A 115 16.33 25.06 27.25
CA LYS A 115 16.03 25.94 26.12
C LYS A 115 16.62 25.37 24.83
N ASP A 116 17.88 24.98 24.83
CA ASP A 116 18.56 24.41 23.67
C ASP A 116 17.99 23.01 23.31
N LEU A 117 17.69 22.21 24.31
CA LEU A 117 17.00 20.94 24.10
C LEU A 117 15.65 21.13 23.42
N GLN A 118 14.85 22.12 23.81
CA GLN A 118 13.58 22.40 23.17
C GLN A 118 13.72 22.85 21.71
N VAL A 119 14.82 23.49 21.33
CA VAL A 119 15.12 23.83 19.92
C VAL A 119 15.32 22.55 19.12
N PHE A 120 16.13 21.60 19.58
CA PHE A 120 16.28 20.30 18.91
C PHE A 120 14.94 19.54 18.82
N ARG A 121 14.18 19.49 19.92
CA ARG A 121 12.86 18.83 19.94
C ARG A 121 11.90 19.42 18.92
N LYS A 122 11.81 20.76 18.88
CA LYS A 122 10.94 21.47 17.92
C LYS A 122 11.39 21.28 16.48
N TRP A 123 12.70 21.27 16.22
CA TRP A 123 13.24 20.99 14.88
C TRP A 123 12.85 19.59 14.39
N ILE A 124 13.04 18.60 15.23
CA ILE A 124 12.69 17.19 14.91
C ILE A 124 11.17 17.07 14.73
N ALA A 125 10.37 17.60 15.65
CA ALA A 125 8.90 17.58 15.57
C ALA A 125 8.36 18.35 14.36
N GLY A 126 9.04 19.45 13.97
CA GLY A 126 8.67 20.32 12.84
C GLY A 126 9.06 19.77 11.46
N GLY A 127 9.62 18.56 11.39
CA GLY A 127 9.94 17.91 10.11
C GLY A 127 11.34 18.19 9.59
N LEU A 128 12.31 18.45 10.48
CA LEU A 128 13.73 18.57 10.13
C LEU A 128 14.01 19.62 9.03
N LEU A 129 13.42 20.79 9.10
CA LEU A 129 13.60 21.84 8.09
C LEU A 129 15.08 22.24 7.94
N GLU A 130 15.57 22.33 6.70
CA GLU A 130 16.94 22.79 6.42
C GLU A 130 17.08 24.30 6.64
N ASN A 131 16.14 25.08 6.12
CA ASN A 131 16.10 26.54 6.20
C ASN A 131 14.65 27.03 6.30
N ALA A 132 14.44 28.33 6.48
CA ALA A 132 13.12 28.94 6.68
C ALA A 132 12.13 28.69 5.51
N GLY A 133 12.62 28.55 4.28
CA GLY A 133 11.85 28.21 3.08
C GLY A 133 11.81 26.74 2.74
N GLY A 134 12.49 25.89 3.53
CA GLY A 134 12.63 24.46 3.30
C GLY A 134 11.30 23.72 3.40
N LYS A 135 11.21 22.58 2.70
CA LYS A 135 10.12 21.62 2.87
C LYS A 135 10.47 20.68 4.02
N ALA A 136 9.49 20.38 4.86
CA ALA A 136 9.66 19.36 5.88
C ALA A 136 10.02 18.02 5.22
N VAL A 137 11.02 17.35 5.76
CA VAL A 137 11.29 15.94 5.45
C VAL A 137 10.03 15.17 5.85
N ALA A 138 9.47 14.37 4.93
CA ALA A 138 8.29 13.58 5.24
C ALA A 138 8.52 12.80 6.54
N ALA A 139 7.59 12.93 7.49
CA ALA A 139 7.69 12.20 8.74
C ALA A 139 7.76 10.70 8.41
N VAL A 140 8.93 10.12 8.62
CA VAL A 140 9.05 8.67 8.67
C VAL A 140 8.40 8.29 10.00
N THR A 141 7.16 7.85 9.95
CA THR A 141 6.56 7.17 11.10
C THR A 141 7.51 6.00 11.37
N PRO A 142 8.11 5.87 12.57
CA PRO A 142 8.91 4.70 12.88
C PRO A 142 8.03 3.51 12.56
N GLY A 143 8.41 2.71 11.57
CA GLY A 143 7.67 1.52 11.25
C GLY A 143 7.61 0.67 12.52
N VAL A 144 6.45 0.17 12.83
CA VAL A 144 6.34 -0.91 13.82
C VAL A 144 7.24 -2.03 13.30
N ASP A 145 8.08 -2.60 14.15
CA ASP A 145 8.84 -3.77 13.73
C ASP A 145 7.85 -4.90 13.44
N LEU A 146 7.60 -5.11 12.17
CA LEU A 146 6.66 -6.12 11.66
C LEU A 146 7.36 -7.45 11.39
N THR A 147 8.68 -7.53 11.59
CA THR A 147 9.48 -8.69 11.24
C THR A 147 9.03 -9.91 12.04
N LEU A 148 8.69 -10.97 11.31
CA LEU A 148 8.25 -12.25 11.87
C LEU A 148 9.42 -13.19 12.10
N LYS A 149 9.30 -14.05 13.10
CA LYS A 149 10.16 -15.22 13.22
C LYS A 149 9.87 -16.23 12.11
N PRO A 150 10.85 -17.07 11.73
CA PRO A 150 10.68 -18.03 10.61
C PRO A 150 9.46 -18.95 10.73
N ASP A 151 9.08 -19.35 11.92
CA ASP A 151 7.91 -20.19 12.22
C ASP A 151 6.56 -19.48 12.02
N ALA A 152 6.54 -18.16 12.10
CA ALA A 152 5.33 -17.34 11.94
C ALA A 152 5.05 -16.88 10.49
N ILE A 153 5.91 -17.26 9.53
CA ILE A 153 5.79 -16.85 8.11
C ILE A 153 4.66 -17.58 7.39
N ALA A 154 4.42 -18.84 7.77
CA ALA A 154 3.46 -19.74 7.14
C ALA A 154 2.01 -19.44 7.59
N LYS A 155 1.13 -20.43 7.43
CA LYS A 155 -0.22 -20.39 7.96
C LYS A 155 -0.18 -20.13 9.48
N PRO A 156 -0.93 -19.12 9.98
CA PRO A 156 -0.99 -18.87 11.42
C PRO A 156 -1.53 -20.09 12.19
N ASP A 157 -0.98 -20.34 13.36
CA ASP A 157 -1.58 -21.27 14.30
C ASP A 157 -2.89 -20.70 14.85
N GLY A 158 -3.97 -21.48 14.78
CA GLY A 158 -5.29 -21.06 15.26
C GLY A 158 -6.22 -20.52 14.16
N PRO A 159 -7.29 -19.80 14.55
CA PRO A 159 -8.27 -19.28 13.60
C PRO A 159 -7.64 -18.24 12.65
N PRO A 160 -8.09 -18.21 11.37
CA PRO A 160 -7.55 -17.24 10.42
C PRO A 160 -7.81 -15.80 10.86
N PRO A 161 -6.93 -14.84 10.51
CA PRO A 161 -7.12 -13.44 10.83
C PRO A 161 -8.41 -12.90 10.23
N MET A 162 -9.36 -12.51 11.09
CA MET A 162 -10.63 -11.90 10.71
C MET A 162 -10.75 -10.52 11.35
N PRO A 163 -11.36 -9.55 10.68
CA PRO A 163 -11.60 -8.21 11.22
C PRO A 163 -12.37 -8.27 12.53
N LYS A 164 -11.92 -7.51 13.53
CA LYS A 164 -12.60 -7.30 14.80
C LYS A 164 -12.57 -5.81 15.13
N ASP A 165 -13.73 -5.27 15.53
CA ASP A 165 -13.85 -3.89 16.02
C ASP A 165 -13.18 -2.84 15.14
N TRP A 166 -13.31 -2.99 13.83
CA TRP A 166 -12.76 -2.01 12.90
C TRP A 166 -13.37 -0.64 13.16
N PRO A 167 -12.55 0.44 13.12
CA PRO A 167 -13.08 1.79 13.30
C PRO A 167 -14.17 2.03 12.26
N ALA A 168 -15.29 2.63 12.70
CA ALA A 168 -16.37 3.05 11.81
C ALA A 168 -15.86 4.15 10.89
N THR A 169 -15.24 3.77 9.80
CA THR A 169 -14.76 4.69 8.76
C THR A 169 -15.90 4.94 7.80
N PRO A 170 -16.26 6.20 7.52
CA PRO A 170 -17.32 6.48 6.56
C PRO A 170 -16.93 5.97 5.17
N VAL A 171 -17.85 5.29 4.52
CA VAL A 171 -17.72 4.89 3.13
C VAL A 171 -17.71 6.14 2.26
N LEU A 172 -16.73 6.22 1.34
CA LEU A 172 -16.73 7.24 0.30
C LEU A 172 -17.49 6.70 -0.91
N HIS A 173 -18.69 7.20 -1.12
CA HIS A 173 -19.48 6.90 -2.31
C HIS A 173 -19.27 7.98 -3.38
N PHE A 174 -19.10 7.55 -4.62
CA PHE A 174 -18.89 8.44 -5.75
C PHE A 174 -20.01 8.26 -6.78
N PRO A 175 -20.42 9.35 -7.48
CA PRO A 175 -21.54 9.29 -8.45
C PRO A 175 -21.28 8.35 -9.65
N ARG A 176 -20.02 7.98 -9.87
CA ARG A 176 -19.62 7.07 -10.96
C ARG A 176 -18.77 5.94 -10.41
N MET A 177 -19.03 4.74 -10.85
CA MET A 177 -18.15 3.61 -10.62
C MET A 177 -16.81 3.83 -11.32
N ASN A 178 -15.77 3.23 -10.80
CA ASN A 178 -14.40 3.32 -11.31
C ASN A 178 -13.87 1.91 -11.55
N ALA A 179 -12.94 1.78 -12.49
CA ALA A 179 -12.22 0.54 -12.71
C ALA A 179 -11.60 0.03 -11.39
N VAL A 180 -11.84 -1.22 -11.06
CA VAL A 180 -11.24 -1.87 -9.89
C VAL A 180 -9.94 -2.52 -10.31
N THR A 181 -8.83 -1.78 -10.17
CA THR A 181 -7.49 -2.19 -10.61
C THR A 181 -6.77 -3.09 -9.63
N GLY A 182 -7.12 -3.03 -8.35
CA GLY A 182 -6.53 -3.84 -7.28
C GLY A 182 -7.55 -4.79 -6.67
N LEU A 183 -7.22 -6.07 -6.64
CA LEU A 183 -7.99 -7.14 -6.02
C LEU A 183 -7.04 -8.13 -5.38
N ALA A 184 -7.28 -8.51 -4.14
CA ALA A 184 -6.57 -9.57 -3.45
C ALA A 184 -7.52 -10.37 -2.56
N THR A 185 -7.22 -11.64 -2.40
CA THR A 185 -7.89 -12.55 -1.47
C THR A 185 -6.92 -12.94 -0.35
N SER A 186 -7.44 -13.09 0.87
CA SER A 186 -6.62 -13.58 1.97
C SER A 186 -6.19 -15.03 1.71
N PRO A 187 -4.94 -15.42 2.03
CA PRO A 187 -4.49 -16.78 1.83
C PRO A 187 -5.15 -17.80 2.77
N TRP A 188 -5.69 -17.35 3.93
CA TRP A 188 -6.17 -18.29 4.97
C TRP A 188 -7.58 -17.96 5.50
N ALA A 189 -8.13 -16.83 5.18
CA ALA A 189 -9.43 -16.36 5.63
C ALA A 189 -10.39 -16.14 4.45
N PRO A 190 -11.69 -16.23 4.63
CA PRO A 190 -12.69 -15.92 3.61
C PRO A 190 -12.82 -14.41 3.39
N LEU A 191 -11.70 -13.74 3.07
CA LEU A 191 -11.62 -12.30 2.89
C LEU A 191 -11.21 -11.94 1.46
N ALA A 192 -11.82 -10.88 0.93
CA ALA A 192 -11.42 -10.23 -0.31
C ALA A 192 -11.27 -8.74 -0.08
N ALA A 193 -10.16 -8.16 -0.55
CA ALA A 193 -9.89 -6.73 -0.51
C ALA A 193 -9.89 -6.17 -1.93
N ILE A 194 -10.54 -5.03 -2.14
CA ILE A 194 -10.57 -4.34 -3.42
C ILE A 194 -10.16 -2.88 -3.28
N ALA A 195 -9.47 -2.38 -4.30
CA ALA A 195 -9.09 -0.98 -4.41
C ALA A 195 -10.31 -0.16 -4.89
N GLY A 196 -10.96 0.53 -3.98
CA GLY A 196 -12.01 1.51 -4.27
C GLY A 196 -11.43 2.92 -4.51
N GLN A 197 -12.31 3.91 -4.63
CA GLN A 197 -11.88 5.30 -4.83
C GLN A 197 -11.40 5.91 -3.49
N LYS A 198 -10.07 6.15 -3.35
CA LYS A 198 -9.41 6.65 -2.14
C LYS A 198 -9.65 5.83 -0.88
N GLN A 199 -10.00 4.58 -1.04
CA GLN A 199 -10.27 3.65 0.05
C GLN A 199 -9.98 2.23 -0.41
N VAL A 200 -9.77 1.33 0.55
CA VAL A 200 -9.74 -0.10 0.34
C VAL A 200 -10.94 -0.71 1.05
N LEU A 201 -11.69 -1.53 0.36
CA LEU A 201 -12.88 -2.19 0.86
C LEU A 201 -12.54 -3.64 1.17
N LEU A 202 -12.95 -4.12 2.33
CA LEU A 202 -12.77 -5.51 2.75
C LEU A 202 -14.10 -6.21 2.86
N PHE A 203 -14.21 -7.35 2.18
CA PHE A 203 -15.43 -8.15 2.10
C PHE A 203 -15.24 -9.56 2.66
N GLN A 204 -16.32 -10.11 3.16
CA GLN A 204 -16.46 -11.55 3.34
C GLN A 204 -16.65 -12.19 1.95
N ALA A 205 -15.68 -13.01 1.53
CA ALA A 205 -15.63 -13.54 0.16
C ALA A 205 -16.75 -14.55 -0.19
N GLU A 206 -17.40 -15.13 0.83
CA GLU A 206 -18.49 -16.11 0.62
C GLU A 206 -19.86 -15.47 0.55
N SER A 207 -20.14 -14.51 1.46
CA SER A 207 -21.45 -13.84 1.55
C SER A 207 -21.52 -12.55 0.74
N GLY A 208 -20.36 -11.96 0.39
CA GLY A 208 -20.30 -10.64 -0.25
C GLY A 208 -20.48 -9.47 0.71
N ASP A 209 -20.55 -9.72 2.02
CA ASP A 209 -20.78 -8.66 3.01
C ASP A 209 -19.56 -7.76 3.15
N LEU A 210 -19.77 -6.44 3.16
CA LEU A 210 -18.74 -5.45 3.46
C LEU A 210 -18.40 -5.51 4.96
N LEU A 211 -17.15 -5.85 5.28
CA LEU A 211 -16.65 -5.98 6.64
C LEU A 211 -15.96 -4.73 7.15
N GLY A 212 -15.40 -3.93 6.23
CA GLY A 212 -14.68 -2.74 6.63
C GLY A 212 -14.19 -1.89 5.47
N VAL A 213 -13.81 -0.65 5.81
CA VAL A 213 -13.30 0.35 4.89
C VAL A 213 -12.05 0.97 5.47
N LEU A 214 -10.97 0.97 4.71
CA LEU A 214 -9.70 1.61 5.07
C LEU A 214 -9.46 2.82 4.17
N PRO A 215 -9.33 4.03 4.73
CA PRO A 215 -9.06 5.21 3.95
C PRO A 215 -7.65 5.18 3.37
N PHE A 216 -7.53 5.46 2.06
CA PHE A 216 -6.26 5.67 1.36
C PHE A 216 -6.15 7.13 0.95
N THR A 217 -5.70 7.96 1.88
CA THR A 217 -5.66 9.44 1.74
C THR A 217 -4.58 9.92 0.77
N GLU A 218 -3.64 9.07 0.42
CA GLU A 218 -2.50 9.31 -0.46
C GLU A 218 -2.89 9.55 -1.91
N GLY A 219 -4.06 9.07 -2.31
CA GLY A 219 -4.58 9.22 -3.67
C GLY A 219 -5.48 8.07 -4.08
N GLN A 220 -5.25 7.53 -5.28
CA GLN A 220 -5.96 6.35 -5.77
C GLN A 220 -5.14 5.09 -5.44
N PRO A 221 -5.69 4.11 -4.73
CA PRO A 221 -5.04 2.81 -4.60
C PRO A 221 -5.09 2.10 -5.96
N VAL A 222 -3.96 1.51 -6.36
CA VAL A 222 -3.79 0.82 -7.65
C VAL A 222 -3.74 -0.69 -7.46
N GLU A 223 -3.01 -1.14 -6.46
CA GLU A 223 -2.89 -2.56 -6.13
C GLU A 223 -3.11 -2.77 -4.63
N VAL A 224 -3.68 -3.91 -4.28
CA VAL A 224 -3.85 -4.39 -2.90
C VAL A 224 -3.30 -5.80 -2.79
N ARG A 225 -2.70 -6.15 -1.64
CA ARG A 225 -2.17 -7.47 -1.34
C ARG A 225 -2.31 -7.83 0.13
N PHE A 226 -2.53 -9.10 0.42
CA PHE A 226 -2.38 -9.63 1.78
C PHE A 226 -0.95 -10.14 1.99
N SER A 227 -0.43 -10.01 3.22
CA SER A 227 0.79 -10.71 3.61
C SER A 227 0.57 -12.23 3.58
N ARG A 228 1.67 -12.99 3.47
CA ARG A 228 1.64 -14.46 3.33
C ARG A 228 0.90 -15.16 4.47
N ASN A 229 0.98 -14.63 5.68
CA ASN A 229 0.25 -15.15 6.86
C ASN A 229 -1.16 -14.55 7.00
N GLY A 230 -1.59 -13.65 6.12
CA GLY A 230 -2.91 -13.01 6.14
C GLY A 230 -3.12 -11.95 7.21
N GLN A 231 -2.08 -11.59 7.99
CA GLN A 231 -2.20 -10.62 9.10
C GLN A 231 -2.16 -9.16 8.66
N LEU A 232 -1.48 -8.89 7.53
CA LEU A 232 -1.37 -7.54 6.99
C LEU A 232 -2.12 -7.41 5.66
N LEU A 233 -2.69 -6.23 5.46
CA LEU A 233 -3.18 -5.77 4.18
C LEU A 233 -2.31 -4.60 3.72
N LEU A 234 -1.79 -4.71 2.49
CA LEU A 234 -1.03 -3.69 1.81
C LEU A 234 -1.88 -3.06 0.71
N ALA A 235 -1.80 -1.75 0.57
CA ALA A 235 -2.22 -1.07 -0.66
C ALA A 235 -1.14 -0.12 -1.13
N CYS A 236 -0.94 -0.04 -2.43
CA CYS A 236 -0.07 0.95 -3.03
C CYS A 236 -0.81 1.75 -4.10
N GLY A 237 -0.32 2.96 -4.36
CA GLY A 237 -0.92 3.88 -5.31
C GLY A 237 -0.41 5.29 -5.13
N GLY A 238 -1.27 6.27 -5.39
CA GLY A 238 -0.90 7.67 -5.21
C GLY A 238 -1.65 8.63 -6.11
N ARG A 239 -0.98 9.72 -6.44
CA ARG A 239 -1.46 10.74 -7.39
C ARG A 239 -0.43 10.89 -8.49
N GLY A 240 -0.82 10.63 -9.72
CA GLY A 240 0.07 10.75 -10.88
C GLY A 240 0.85 12.06 -10.90
N ALA A 241 2.15 11.99 -11.17
CA ALA A 241 3.11 13.09 -11.18
C ALA A 241 3.14 13.94 -9.89
N ARG A 242 2.74 13.39 -8.73
CA ARG A 242 2.76 14.10 -7.44
C ARG A 242 3.24 13.27 -6.28
N SER A 243 2.77 12.04 -6.14
CA SER A 243 3.13 11.20 -4.99
C SER A 243 2.77 9.75 -5.21
N GLY A 244 3.60 8.85 -4.67
CA GLY A 244 3.31 7.43 -4.56
C GLY A 244 3.64 6.94 -3.16
N ARG A 245 2.75 6.12 -2.60
CA ARG A 245 2.86 5.56 -1.24
C ARG A 245 2.41 4.12 -1.21
N VAL A 246 2.97 3.37 -0.28
CA VAL A 246 2.50 2.07 0.16
C VAL A 246 2.00 2.21 1.59
N VAL A 247 0.84 1.66 1.87
CA VAL A 247 0.25 1.67 3.22
C VAL A 247 0.03 0.24 3.67
N LEU A 248 0.37 -0.03 4.93
CA LEU A 248 0.18 -1.31 5.59
C LEU A 248 -0.84 -1.16 6.73
N TRP A 249 -1.81 -2.06 6.78
CA TRP A 249 -2.77 -2.18 7.88
C TRP A 249 -2.74 -3.58 8.49
N GLU A 250 -3.02 -3.66 9.78
CA GLU A 250 -3.32 -4.91 10.46
C GLU A 250 -4.75 -5.36 10.13
N VAL A 251 -4.92 -6.60 9.67
CA VAL A 251 -6.22 -7.12 9.24
C VAL A 251 -7.20 -7.24 10.41
N ILE A 252 -6.73 -7.61 11.59
CA ILE A 252 -7.61 -7.83 12.75
C ILE A 252 -8.23 -6.53 13.23
N SER A 253 -7.43 -5.47 13.42
CA SER A 253 -7.88 -4.20 14.01
C SER A 253 -8.19 -3.10 12.98
N GLY A 254 -7.82 -3.28 11.71
CA GLY A 254 -7.86 -2.20 10.70
C GLY A 254 -6.88 -1.06 10.97
N LYS A 255 -6.00 -1.21 11.98
CA LYS A 255 -5.03 -0.18 12.36
C LYS A 255 -3.99 -0.01 11.26
N ARG A 256 -3.78 1.25 10.87
CA ARG A 256 -2.68 1.63 9.99
C ARG A 256 -1.36 1.51 10.73
N LEU A 257 -0.46 0.66 10.23
CA LEU A 257 0.82 0.35 10.86
C LEU A 257 1.96 1.16 10.27
N ALA A 258 2.00 1.29 8.93
CA ALA A 258 3.09 1.98 8.25
C ALA A 258 2.60 2.67 6.97
N THR A 259 3.32 3.75 6.60
CA THR A 259 3.24 4.39 5.30
C THR A 259 4.65 4.51 4.76
N LEU A 260 4.92 3.85 3.64
CA LEU A 260 6.23 3.67 3.07
C LEU A 260 6.32 4.28 1.66
N GLY A 261 7.56 4.51 1.22
CA GLY A 261 7.85 5.08 -0.08
C GLY A 261 7.66 6.60 -0.10
N ASP A 262 8.38 7.23 -1.00
CA ASP A 262 8.29 8.67 -1.30
C ASP A 262 8.54 8.85 -2.80
N GLU A 263 7.64 8.22 -3.59
CA GLU A 263 7.73 8.31 -5.04
C GLU A 263 7.09 9.61 -5.52
N TYR A 264 7.68 10.18 -6.58
CA TYR A 264 7.14 11.38 -7.23
C TYR A 264 5.88 11.06 -8.05
N ASP A 265 5.68 9.79 -8.41
CA ASP A 265 4.53 9.33 -9.20
C ASP A 265 3.84 8.15 -8.49
N SER A 266 2.66 7.80 -8.96
CA SER A 266 1.89 6.68 -8.42
C SER A 266 2.69 5.38 -8.45
N ILE A 267 2.69 4.64 -7.36
CA ILE A 267 3.25 3.28 -7.31
C ILE A 267 2.26 2.34 -8.00
N LEU A 268 2.75 1.58 -8.98
CA LEU A 268 1.91 0.67 -9.78
C LEU A 268 1.79 -0.71 -9.15
N THR A 269 2.83 -1.14 -8.43
CA THR A 269 2.90 -2.48 -7.84
C THR A 269 3.71 -2.45 -6.57
N ALA A 270 3.30 -3.23 -5.57
CA ALA A 270 4.06 -3.45 -4.36
C ALA A 270 3.72 -4.82 -3.75
N ASP A 271 4.69 -5.40 -3.04
CA ASP A 271 4.50 -6.64 -2.30
C ASP A 271 5.27 -6.60 -0.98
N VAL A 272 4.80 -7.34 0.01
CA VAL A 272 5.45 -7.47 1.31
C VAL A 272 6.16 -8.82 1.41
N ARG A 273 7.43 -8.78 1.81
CA ARG A 273 8.21 -10.01 2.05
C ARG A 273 7.48 -10.91 3.07
N PRO A 274 7.50 -12.23 2.91
CA PRO A 274 6.78 -13.14 3.82
C PRO A 274 7.11 -12.97 5.31
N ASP A 275 8.37 -12.64 5.65
CA ASP A 275 8.80 -12.32 7.00
C ASP A 275 8.44 -10.89 7.45
N GLN A 276 7.77 -10.15 6.61
CA GLN A 276 7.32 -8.77 6.83
C GLN A 276 8.44 -7.75 7.12
N SER A 277 9.70 -8.10 6.87
CA SER A 277 10.86 -7.21 7.10
C SER A 277 11.01 -6.13 6.04
N GLN A 278 10.54 -6.40 4.81
CA GLN A 278 10.70 -5.53 3.64
C GLN A 278 9.41 -5.41 2.83
N VAL A 279 9.30 -4.26 2.14
CA VAL A 279 8.33 -4.03 1.07
C VAL A 279 9.08 -3.74 -0.21
N ALA A 280 8.77 -4.47 -1.28
CA ALA A 280 9.20 -4.14 -2.63
C ALA A 280 8.16 -3.26 -3.30
N LEU A 281 8.59 -2.25 -4.05
CA LEU A 281 7.71 -1.41 -4.86
C LEU A 281 8.30 -1.12 -6.24
N GLY A 282 7.43 -0.87 -7.19
CA GLY A 282 7.77 -0.51 -8.56
C GLY A 282 6.73 0.41 -9.20
N GLY A 283 7.13 1.08 -10.28
CA GLY A 283 6.26 2.00 -11.00
C GLY A 283 6.97 2.74 -12.14
N PRO A 284 6.52 3.97 -12.48
CA PRO A 284 7.04 4.75 -13.61
C PRO A 284 8.52 5.14 -13.50
N SER A 285 9.09 5.13 -12.29
CA SER A 285 10.51 5.41 -12.07
C SER A 285 11.47 4.40 -12.70
N ARG A 286 10.97 3.24 -13.17
CA ARG A 286 11.74 2.11 -13.71
C ARG A 286 12.68 1.47 -12.71
N LEU A 287 12.51 1.79 -11.44
CA LEU A 287 13.28 1.25 -10.33
C LEU A 287 12.41 0.28 -9.53
N VAL A 288 13.01 -0.83 -9.12
CA VAL A 288 12.47 -1.60 -8.00
C VAL A 288 13.20 -1.15 -6.75
N LYS A 289 12.45 -0.76 -5.71
CA LYS A 289 12.99 -0.36 -4.42
C LYS A 289 12.53 -1.34 -3.35
N LEU A 290 13.45 -1.75 -2.50
CA LEU A 290 13.15 -2.52 -1.29
C LEU A 290 13.29 -1.59 -0.09
N LEU A 291 12.24 -1.49 0.69
CA LEU A 291 12.17 -0.62 1.87
C LEU A 291 12.02 -1.49 3.13
N SER A 292 12.73 -1.11 4.18
CA SER A 292 12.54 -1.69 5.50
C SER A 292 11.15 -1.31 6.05
N THR A 293 10.37 -2.27 6.52
CA THR A 293 9.11 -2.01 7.22
C THR A 293 9.34 -1.33 8.56
N ARG A 294 10.47 -1.63 9.22
CA ARG A 294 10.84 -1.10 10.52
C ARG A 294 11.26 0.37 10.47
N THR A 295 12.07 0.77 9.46
CA THR A 295 12.62 2.14 9.38
C THR A 295 11.97 2.98 8.30
N GLY A 296 11.29 2.38 7.34
CA GLY A 296 10.76 3.05 6.14
C GLY A 296 11.83 3.43 5.12
N GLU A 297 13.10 3.11 5.38
CA GLU A 297 14.21 3.47 4.50
C GLU A 297 14.35 2.53 3.32
N VAL A 298 14.82 3.07 2.21
CA VAL A 298 15.21 2.29 1.04
C VAL A 298 16.51 1.57 1.32
N GLN A 299 16.45 0.25 1.47
CA GLN A 299 17.61 -0.63 1.66
C GLN A 299 18.31 -0.94 0.34
N GLN A 300 17.53 -1.22 -0.71
CA GLN A 300 18.05 -1.60 -2.03
C GLN A 300 17.33 -0.85 -3.16
N LYS A 301 18.08 -0.58 -4.26
CA LYS A 301 17.57 0.03 -5.48
C LYS A 301 18.07 -0.77 -6.68
N ILE A 302 17.18 -1.41 -7.40
CA ILE A 302 17.47 -2.20 -8.59
C ILE A 302 17.21 -1.34 -9.82
N LYS A 303 18.25 -1.17 -10.66
CA LYS A 303 18.26 -0.33 -11.89
C LYS A 303 18.46 -1.20 -13.13
N LYS A 304 17.56 -2.12 -13.39
CA LYS A 304 17.65 -3.04 -14.55
C LYS A 304 16.58 -2.75 -15.60
N HIS A 305 15.37 -2.43 -15.13
CA HIS A 305 14.22 -2.25 -16.00
C HIS A 305 14.35 -1.05 -16.92
N THR A 306 13.99 -1.24 -18.18
CA THR A 306 14.10 -0.21 -19.24
C THR A 306 12.84 0.61 -19.38
N ASP A 307 11.70 0.14 -18.85
CA ASP A 307 10.42 0.84 -18.82
C ASP A 307 9.76 0.66 -17.43
N TRP A 308 8.54 1.12 -17.30
CA TRP A 308 7.76 1.07 -16.05
C TRP A 308 7.75 -0.33 -15.45
N VAL A 309 8.04 -0.42 -14.18
CA VAL A 309 7.89 -1.68 -13.43
C VAL A 309 6.40 -1.88 -13.15
N THR A 310 5.84 -2.93 -13.76
CA THR A 310 4.41 -3.23 -13.77
C THR A 310 4.00 -4.30 -12.78
N ALA A 311 4.94 -5.15 -12.36
CA ALA A 311 4.70 -6.17 -11.36
C ALA A 311 5.94 -6.46 -10.52
N VAL A 312 5.73 -6.65 -9.21
CA VAL A 312 6.72 -7.21 -8.28
C VAL A 312 6.04 -8.29 -7.43
N ALA A 313 6.77 -9.36 -7.10
CA ALA A 313 6.23 -10.43 -6.26
C ALA A 313 7.36 -11.13 -5.51
N PHE A 314 7.27 -11.22 -4.17
CA PHE A 314 8.16 -12.06 -3.38
C PHE A 314 7.77 -13.54 -3.51
N SER A 315 8.79 -14.40 -3.54
CA SER A 315 8.55 -15.85 -3.42
C SER A 315 7.96 -16.19 -2.05
N PRO A 316 7.13 -17.22 -1.95
CA PRO A 316 6.51 -17.65 -0.69
C PRO A 316 7.48 -17.91 0.47
N ASN A 317 8.72 -18.34 0.17
CA ASN A 317 9.78 -18.54 1.17
C ASN A 317 10.58 -17.23 1.46
N GLY A 318 10.31 -16.12 0.76
CA GLY A 318 10.98 -14.84 0.95
C GLY A 318 12.43 -14.76 0.45
N GLN A 319 12.93 -15.82 -0.22
CA GLN A 319 14.32 -15.87 -0.68
C GLN A 319 14.54 -15.23 -2.05
N MET A 320 13.47 -15.01 -2.81
CA MET A 320 13.52 -14.43 -4.15
C MET A 320 12.48 -13.31 -4.29
N LEU A 321 12.82 -12.32 -5.12
CA LEU A 321 11.91 -11.29 -5.58
C LEU A 321 11.86 -11.31 -7.10
N ALA A 322 10.68 -11.50 -7.68
CA ALA A 322 10.48 -11.33 -9.11
C ALA A 322 10.01 -9.90 -9.41
N SER A 323 10.50 -9.32 -10.52
CA SER A 323 10.05 -8.03 -11.04
C SER A 323 9.88 -8.08 -12.54
N ALA A 324 8.94 -7.29 -13.06
CA ALA A 324 8.66 -7.25 -14.48
C ALA A 324 8.32 -5.83 -14.95
N ASP A 325 8.57 -5.59 -16.25
CA ASP A 325 8.38 -4.29 -16.85
C ASP A 325 7.46 -4.28 -18.09
N ARG A 326 7.18 -3.07 -18.54
CA ARG A 326 6.32 -2.80 -19.69
C ARG A 326 6.93 -3.23 -21.03
N ASN A 327 8.25 -3.46 -21.10
CA ASN A 327 8.94 -3.94 -22.30
C ASN A 327 9.03 -5.47 -22.37
N GLY A 328 8.43 -6.20 -21.43
CA GLY A 328 8.44 -7.66 -21.40
C GLY A 328 9.60 -8.26 -20.63
N GLY A 329 10.41 -7.44 -19.95
CA GLY A 329 11.49 -7.90 -19.09
C GLY A 329 10.93 -8.54 -17.83
N VAL A 330 11.45 -9.72 -17.46
CA VAL A 330 11.22 -10.39 -16.19
C VAL A 330 12.57 -10.77 -15.59
N SER A 331 12.81 -10.36 -14.35
CA SER A 331 14.05 -10.69 -13.63
C SER A 331 13.72 -11.17 -12.21
N VAL A 332 14.61 -12.00 -11.67
CA VAL A 332 14.52 -12.54 -10.32
C VAL A 332 15.78 -12.17 -9.54
N TRP A 333 15.59 -11.74 -8.32
CA TRP A 333 16.60 -11.11 -7.46
C TRP A 333 16.70 -11.81 -6.11
N ASP A 334 17.88 -11.78 -5.51
CA ASP A 334 18.07 -11.97 -4.09
C ASP A 334 17.66 -10.65 -3.37
N PRO A 335 16.62 -10.64 -2.52
CA PRO A 335 16.14 -9.42 -1.88
C PRO A 335 17.09 -8.86 -0.81
N ASP A 336 18.04 -9.64 -0.30
CA ASP A 336 18.94 -9.19 0.76
C ASP A 336 20.10 -8.33 0.23
N ASN A 337 20.55 -8.59 -1.01
CA ASN A 337 21.68 -7.88 -1.61
C ASN A 337 21.38 -7.27 -2.98
N ALA A 338 20.16 -7.45 -3.51
CA ALA A 338 19.70 -7.03 -4.84
C ALA A 338 20.53 -7.65 -6.00
N GLN A 339 21.17 -8.81 -5.77
CA GLN A 339 21.86 -9.54 -6.84
C GLN A 339 20.84 -10.19 -7.77
N GLU A 340 21.06 -10.08 -9.06
CA GLU A 340 20.26 -10.78 -10.07
C GLU A 340 20.57 -12.28 -10.03
N LEU A 341 19.53 -13.07 -9.82
CA LEU A 341 19.61 -14.52 -9.85
C LEU A 341 19.31 -15.05 -11.24
N PHE A 342 18.25 -14.51 -11.88
CA PHE A 342 17.83 -14.91 -13.21
C PHE A 342 17.28 -13.75 -14.01
N THR A 343 17.63 -13.70 -15.32
CA THR A 343 16.86 -12.97 -16.35
C THR A 343 15.98 -14.00 -17.07
N LEU A 344 14.68 -13.74 -17.19
CA LEU A 344 13.70 -14.65 -17.78
C LEU A 344 13.16 -14.07 -19.10
N PRO A 345 13.86 -14.27 -20.22
CA PRO A 345 13.50 -13.65 -21.49
C PRO A 345 12.35 -14.40 -22.17
N GLY A 346 11.53 -13.68 -22.94
CA GLY A 346 10.56 -14.33 -23.81
C GLY A 346 9.21 -13.65 -23.98
N HIS A 347 8.80 -12.72 -23.11
CA HIS A 347 7.65 -11.88 -23.39
C HIS A 347 7.99 -10.80 -24.43
N LYS A 348 7.00 -10.47 -25.28
CA LYS A 348 7.16 -9.52 -26.39
C LYS A 348 6.44 -8.20 -26.18
N SER A 349 5.73 -8.07 -25.06
CA SER A 349 4.97 -6.89 -24.68
C SER A 349 4.93 -6.78 -23.14
N ALA A 350 4.26 -5.75 -22.63
CA ALA A 350 4.15 -5.48 -21.19
C ALA A 350 3.77 -6.73 -20.38
N VAL A 351 4.54 -7.03 -19.36
CA VAL A 351 4.17 -8.05 -18.37
C VAL A 351 3.22 -7.41 -17.37
N THR A 352 2.03 -7.95 -17.23
CA THR A 352 0.92 -7.35 -16.47
C THR A 352 0.72 -8.02 -15.11
N GLY A 353 1.30 -9.18 -14.88
CA GLY A 353 1.16 -9.90 -13.63
C GLY A 353 2.24 -10.96 -13.43
N LEU A 354 2.59 -11.17 -12.17
CA LEU A 354 3.47 -12.21 -11.66
C LEU A 354 2.79 -12.93 -10.51
N SER A 355 2.91 -14.26 -10.46
CA SER A 355 2.40 -15.06 -9.36
C SER A 355 3.28 -16.28 -9.10
N TRP A 356 3.66 -16.46 -7.84
CA TRP A 356 4.44 -17.62 -7.42
C TRP A 356 3.55 -18.77 -7.02
N ARG A 357 3.96 -19.99 -7.38
CA ARG A 357 3.39 -21.21 -6.78
C ARG A 357 3.83 -21.33 -5.33
N GLY A 358 2.96 -21.92 -4.49
CA GLY A 358 3.16 -21.98 -3.04
C GLY A 358 4.49 -22.61 -2.57
N ASP A 359 5.13 -23.44 -3.40
CA ASP A 359 6.41 -24.09 -3.12
C ASP A 359 7.65 -23.26 -3.49
N SER A 360 7.48 -22.05 -4.00
CA SER A 360 8.56 -21.14 -4.47
C SER A 360 9.38 -21.65 -5.66
N ARG A 361 8.99 -22.76 -6.30
CA ARG A 361 9.73 -23.36 -7.41
C ARG A 361 9.29 -22.89 -8.77
N LEU A 362 8.04 -22.49 -8.91
CA LEU A 362 7.47 -21.98 -10.16
C LEU A 362 6.98 -20.55 -10.01
N LEU A 363 7.33 -19.75 -11.00
CA LEU A 363 6.80 -18.42 -11.23
C LEU A 363 5.93 -18.45 -12.49
N ALA A 364 4.73 -17.90 -12.42
CA ALA A 364 3.90 -17.61 -13.58
C ALA A 364 4.00 -16.11 -13.92
N SER A 365 4.11 -15.80 -15.20
CA SER A 365 4.01 -14.44 -15.74
C SER A 365 2.98 -14.36 -16.83
N CYS A 366 2.23 -13.27 -16.92
CA CYS A 366 1.30 -12.98 -18.01
C CYS A 366 1.63 -11.64 -18.65
N SER A 367 1.31 -11.52 -19.95
CA SER A 367 1.70 -10.36 -20.74
C SER A 367 0.62 -9.92 -21.72
N GLU A 368 0.67 -8.64 -22.11
CA GLU A 368 -0.10 -8.09 -23.23
C GLU A 368 0.22 -8.75 -24.58
N ASP A 369 1.27 -9.59 -24.68
CA ASP A 369 1.51 -10.45 -25.84
C ASP A 369 0.51 -11.62 -25.95
N GLY A 370 -0.42 -11.74 -25.02
CA GLY A 370 -1.47 -12.77 -24.94
C GLY A 370 -1.02 -14.05 -24.27
N THR A 371 0.26 -14.19 -23.94
CA THR A 371 0.81 -15.43 -23.40
C THR A 371 0.90 -15.43 -21.88
N VAL A 372 0.77 -16.63 -21.31
CA VAL A 372 1.21 -16.96 -19.96
C VAL A 372 2.42 -17.88 -20.05
N LYS A 373 3.43 -17.65 -19.23
CA LYS A 373 4.65 -18.43 -19.17
C LYS A 373 4.88 -18.93 -17.74
N LEU A 374 5.39 -20.17 -17.65
CA LEU A 374 5.84 -20.75 -16.39
C LEU A 374 7.36 -20.89 -16.42
N TRP A 375 7.99 -20.48 -15.34
CA TRP A 375 9.43 -20.47 -15.14
C TRP A 375 9.79 -21.33 -13.93
N GLU A 376 10.68 -22.26 -14.14
CA GLU A 376 11.28 -23.06 -13.08
C GLU A 376 12.51 -22.30 -12.54
N LEU A 377 12.58 -22.11 -11.23
CA LEU A 377 13.52 -21.18 -10.60
C LEU A 377 14.75 -21.84 -9.95
N ASN A 378 14.95 -23.17 -10.10
CA ASN A 378 16.25 -23.75 -9.75
C ASN A 378 17.30 -23.42 -10.84
N GLU A 379 16.87 -23.37 -12.11
CA GLU A 379 17.74 -23.11 -13.26
C GLU A 379 17.36 -21.88 -14.07
N GLY A 380 16.25 -21.18 -13.73
CA GLY A 380 15.78 -20.02 -14.45
C GLY A 380 15.23 -20.34 -15.84
N LYS A 381 14.64 -21.51 -16.05
CA LYS A 381 14.21 -21.97 -17.38
C LYS A 381 12.70 -21.82 -17.58
N GLN A 382 12.30 -21.45 -18.82
CA GLN A 382 10.90 -21.53 -19.23
C GLN A 382 10.48 -22.99 -19.42
N VAL A 383 9.53 -23.46 -18.61
CA VAL A 383 9.00 -24.84 -18.69
C VAL A 383 7.74 -24.94 -19.53
N LYS A 384 6.97 -23.83 -19.62
CA LYS A 384 5.72 -23.78 -20.38
C LYS A 384 5.45 -22.37 -20.91
N SER A 385 4.80 -22.29 -22.07
CA SER A 385 4.21 -21.06 -22.61
C SER A 385 2.99 -21.44 -23.43
N TRP A 386 1.91 -20.67 -23.26
CA TRP A 386 0.69 -20.84 -24.08
C TRP A 386 0.01 -19.49 -24.33
N ASN A 387 -0.73 -19.39 -25.43
CA ASN A 387 -1.60 -18.27 -25.69
C ASN A 387 -2.86 -18.43 -24.83
N ALA A 388 -2.93 -17.65 -23.75
CA ALA A 388 -4.02 -17.72 -22.78
C ALA A 388 -5.18 -16.81 -23.18
N HIS A 389 -4.89 -15.61 -23.68
CA HIS A 389 -5.86 -14.57 -23.98
C HIS A 389 -5.49 -13.83 -25.29
N PRO A 390 -6.19 -14.08 -26.37
CA PRO A 390 -6.05 -13.27 -27.58
C PRO A 390 -6.22 -11.78 -27.29
N GLY A 391 -5.26 -10.96 -27.75
CA GLY A 391 -5.26 -9.51 -27.52
C GLY A 391 -4.63 -9.05 -26.20
N GLY A 392 -4.22 -9.95 -25.32
CA GLY A 392 -3.44 -9.63 -24.11
C GLY A 392 -4.00 -10.25 -22.83
N ALA A 393 -3.11 -10.86 -22.05
CA ALA A 393 -3.41 -11.30 -20.69
C ALA A 393 -3.17 -10.14 -19.71
N LEU A 394 -4.07 -9.92 -18.75
CA LEU A 394 -4.05 -8.79 -17.82
C LEU A 394 -3.76 -9.18 -16.37
N SER A 395 -4.05 -10.44 -15.99
CA SER A 395 -3.80 -10.92 -14.63
C SER A 395 -3.51 -12.41 -14.64
N VAL A 396 -2.66 -12.85 -13.72
CA VAL A 396 -2.40 -14.25 -13.39
C VAL A 396 -2.29 -14.42 -11.88
N ASN A 397 -2.92 -15.46 -11.34
CA ASN A 397 -2.87 -15.76 -9.91
C ASN A 397 -2.87 -17.28 -9.68
N TYR A 398 -1.95 -17.77 -8.82
CA TYR A 398 -1.95 -19.14 -8.35
C TYR A 398 -2.92 -19.32 -7.18
N SER A 399 -3.65 -20.41 -7.20
CA SER A 399 -4.41 -20.89 -6.04
C SER A 399 -3.50 -21.62 -5.05
N GLN A 400 -4.03 -21.91 -3.85
CA GLN A 400 -3.32 -22.69 -2.84
C GLN A 400 -3.07 -24.15 -3.30
N ASP A 401 -3.94 -24.71 -4.12
CA ASP A 401 -3.83 -26.07 -4.67
C ASP A 401 -3.00 -26.16 -5.97
N GLY A 402 -2.41 -25.03 -6.41
CA GLY A 402 -1.50 -24.97 -7.55
C GLY A 402 -2.17 -24.78 -8.92
N ARG A 403 -3.48 -24.55 -8.99
CA ARG A 403 -4.16 -24.10 -10.22
C ARG A 403 -3.86 -22.64 -10.50
N LEU A 404 -4.12 -22.21 -11.73
CA LEU A 404 -3.98 -20.81 -12.15
C LEU A 404 -5.35 -20.25 -12.56
N VAL A 405 -5.56 -18.97 -12.29
CA VAL A 405 -6.60 -18.17 -12.92
C VAL A 405 -5.96 -17.01 -13.67
N THR A 406 -6.49 -16.73 -14.85
CA THR A 406 -6.05 -15.60 -15.69
C THR A 406 -7.25 -14.86 -16.22
N CYS A 407 -7.07 -13.59 -16.54
CA CYS A 407 -8.06 -12.81 -17.28
C CYS A 407 -7.37 -11.98 -18.36
N GLY A 408 -8.12 -11.57 -19.39
CA GLY A 408 -7.54 -10.87 -20.52
C GLY A 408 -8.49 -10.02 -21.34
N ARG A 409 -7.93 -9.42 -22.37
CA ARG A 409 -8.62 -8.49 -23.29
C ARG A 409 -9.64 -9.16 -24.23
N ASP A 410 -9.68 -10.49 -24.23
CA ASP A 410 -10.73 -11.28 -24.86
C ASP A 410 -12.01 -11.40 -24.04
N ASN A 411 -12.11 -10.61 -22.98
CA ASN A 411 -13.23 -10.60 -22.04
C ASN A 411 -13.45 -11.96 -21.35
N ALA A 412 -12.41 -12.75 -21.16
CA ALA A 412 -12.47 -14.06 -20.57
C ALA A 412 -11.74 -14.11 -19.21
N VAL A 413 -12.31 -14.91 -18.30
CA VAL A 413 -11.64 -15.36 -17.07
C VAL A 413 -11.53 -16.88 -17.16
N VAL A 414 -10.30 -17.41 -17.07
CA VAL A 414 -10.02 -18.83 -17.34
C VAL A 414 -9.25 -19.44 -16.20
N VAL A 415 -9.68 -20.62 -15.77
CA VAL A 415 -8.98 -21.47 -14.81
C VAL A 415 -8.17 -22.53 -15.57
N TRP A 416 -6.91 -22.69 -15.16
CA TRP A 416 -5.93 -23.64 -15.71
C TRP A 416 -5.44 -24.56 -14.61
N ASP A 417 -5.03 -25.76 -14.96
CA ASP A 417 -4.27 -26.62 -14.05
C ASP A 417 -2.83 -26.09 -13.84
N GLY A 418 -2.10 -26.69 -12.92
CA GLY A 418 -0.72 -26.28 -12.61
C GLY A 418 0.29 -26.47 -13.75
N THR A 419 -0.10 -27.11 -14.85
CA THR A 419 0.72 -27.34 -16.05
C THR A 419 0.31 -26.47 -17.23
N GLY A 420 -0.72 -25.61 -17.07
CA GLY A 420 -1.25 -24.74 -18.13
C GLY A 420 -2.27 -25.44 -19.05
N GLY A 421 -2.85 -26.56 -18.61
CA GLY A 421 -4.00 -27.18 -19.24
C GLY A 421 -5.28 -26.40 -18.88
N LYS A 422 -6.13 -26.08 -19.87
CA LYS A 422 -7.39 -25.36 -19.62
C LYS A 422 -8.37 -26.25 -18.86
N VAL A 423 -8.71 -25.86 -17.65
CA VAL A 423 -9.71 -26.53 -16.82
C VAL A 423 -11.10 -26.01 -17.12
N ARG A 424 -11.27 -24.66 -17.11
CA ARG A 424 -12.58 -24.05 -17.26
C ARG A 424 -12.49 -22.58 -17.67
N ALA A 425 -13.39 -22.16 -18.57
CA ALA A 425 -13.75 -20.76 -18.72
C ALA A 425 -14.89 -20.43 -17.76
N LEU A 426 -14.80 -19.32 -17.05
CA LEU A 426 -15.87 -18.82 -16.20
C LEU A 426 -16.87 -18.04 -17.05
N THR A 427 -18.09 -17.86 -16.55
CA THR A 427 -19.08 -16.99 -17.21
C THR A 427 -18.47 -15.62 -17.46
N ALA A 428 -18.63 -15.09 -18.67
CA ALA A 428 -18.04 -13.81 -19.06
C ALA A 428 -18.39 -12.69 -18.05
N PRO A 429 -17.43 -11.86 -17.67
CA PRO A 429 -17.69 -10.63 -16.91
C PRO A 429 -18.50 -9.64 -17.74
N GLU A 430 -19.03 -8.60 -17.09
CA GLU A 430 -19.87 -7.59 -17.75
C GLU A 430 -19.04 -6.65 -18.64
N ASP A 431 -17.78 -6.38 -18.25
CA ASP A 431 -16.83 -5.56 -18.99
C ASP A 431 -15.43 -6.19 -18.92
N LEU A 432 -14.42 -5.50 -19.45
CA LEU A 432 -13.04 -5.94 -19.54
C LEU A 432 -12.49 -6.35 -18.14
N PRO A 433 -12.21 -7.64 -17.91
CA PRO A 433 -11.68 -8.08 -16.61
C PRO A 433 -10.24 -7.58 -16.42
N LEU A 434 -9.98 -7.00 -15.25
CA LEU A 434 -8.67 -6.46 -14.90
C LEU A 434 -7.88 -7.36 -13.96
N ARG A 435 -8.55 -7.99 -12.99
CA ARG A 435 -7.94 -8.86 -11.99
C ARG A 435 -8.82 -10.07 -11.74
N ALA A 436 -8.16 -11.18 -11.42
CA ALA A 436 -8.83 -12.40 -10.96
C ALA A 436 -7.97 -13.11 -9.93
N ALA A 437 -8.59 -13.59 -8.84
CA ALA A 437 -7.92 -14.31 -7.77
C ALA A 437 -8.81 -15.41 -7.21
N PHE A 438 -8.18 -16.51 -6.76
CA PHE A 438 -8.89 -17.58 -6.05
C PHE A 438 -9.20 -17.16 -4.61
N THR A 439 -10.29 -17.63 -4.06
CA THR A 439 -10.54 -17.62 -2.62
C THR A 439 -9.58 -18.56 -1.89
N PHE A 440 -9.46 -18.41 -0.56
CA PHE A 440 -8.53 -19.19 0.29
C PHE A 440 -8.70 -20.71 0.18
N ASP A 441 -9.92 -21.17 -0.09
CA ASP A 441 -10.29 -22.58 -0.27
C ASP A 441 -10.13 -23.08 -1.71
N SER A 442 -9.79 -22.18 -2.63
CA SER A 442 -9.69 -22.44 -4.08
C SER A 442 -10.99 -22.92 -4.74
N GLU A 443 -12.14 -22.80 -4.07
CA GLU A 443 -13.43 -23.21 -4.60
C GLU A 443 -14.11 -22.14 -5.47
N ARG A 444 -13.74 -20.87 -5.24
CA ARG A 444 -14.27 -19.72 -5.99
C ARG A 444 -13.17 -18.86 -6.58
N VAL A 445 -13.53 -18.09 -7.58
CA VAL A 445 -12.74 -17.03 -8.17
C VAL A 445 -13.48 -15.72 -7.98
N ILE A 446 -12.78 -14.68 -7.58
CA ILE A 446 -13.27 -13.30 -7.56
C ILE A 446 -12.53 -12.55 -8.65
N GLY A 447 -13.25 -11.78 -9.45
CA GLY A 447 -12.66 -10.97 -10.51
C GLY A 447 -13.31 -9.62 -10.62
N SER A 448 -12.49 -8.62 -10.94
CA SER A 448 -12.89 -7.22 -11.11
C SER A 448 -12.76 -6.78 -12.55
N ASP A 449 -13.58 -5.81 -12.97
CA ASP A 449 -13.58 -5.29 -14.33
C ASP A 449 -13.34 -3.77 -14.42
N PHE A 450 -13.28 -3.28 -15.66
CA PHE A 450 -13.03 -1.87 -15.96
C PHE A 450 -14.23 -0.97 -15.66
N ALA A 451 -15.46 -1.50 -15.69
CA ALA A 451 -16.65 -0.75 -15.32
C ALA A 451 -16.86 -0.62 -13.80
N GLY A 452 -16.11 -1.40 -13.01
CA GLY A 452 -16.17 -1.37 -11.55
C GLY A 452 -16.97 -2.51 -10.93
N HIS A 453 -17.41 -3.51 -11.71
CA HIS A 453 -18.07 -4.68 -11.18
C HIS A 453 -17.05 -5.67 -10.60
N VAL A 454 -17.44 -6.36 -9.55
CA VAL A 454 -16.62 -7.40 -8.93
C VAL A 454 -17.48 -8.65 -8.76
N ALA A 455 -17.26 -9.64 -9.62
CA ALA A 455 -18.03 -10.86 -9.66
C ALA A 455 -17.35 -12.01 -8.92
N ILE A 456 -18.16 -12.91 -8.38
CA ILE A 456 -17.72 -14.16 -7.74
C ILE A 456 -18.23 -15.32 -8.58
N TRP A 457 -17.36 -16.29 -8.91
CA TRP A 457 -17.72 -17.50 -9.64
C TRP A 457 -17.35 -18.76 -8.85
N ASN A 458 -18.15 -19.79 -8.98
CA ASN A 458 -17.78 -21.12 -8.52
C ASN A 458 -16.84 -21.78 -9.54
N VAL A 459 -15.72 -22.29 -9.10
CA VAL A 459 -14.74 -23.00 -9.96
C VAL A 459 -15.33 -24.29 -10.50
N LYS A 460 -16.14 -24.99 -9.70
CA LYS A 460 -16.72 -26.30 -10.03
C LYS A 460 -17.60 -26.29 -11.29
N ASP A 461 -18.44 -25.29 -11.47
CA ASP A 461 -19.37 -25.19 -12.60
C ASP A 461 -19.13 -23.96 -13.49
N GLY A 462 -18.29 -23.01 -13.07
CA GLY A 462 -17.95 -21.78 -13.78
C GLY A 462 -19.04 -20.72 -13.76
N LYS A 463 -20.08 -20.90 -12.96
CA LYS A 463 -21.22 -19.98 -12.88
C LYS A 463 -20.96 -18.86 -11.88
N ARG A 464 -21.58 -17.70 -12.15
CA ARG A 464 -21.60 -16.58 -11.20
C ARG A 464 -22.34 -17.00 -9.94
N ALA A 465 -21.71 -16.78 -8.78
CA ALA A 465 -22.22 -17.10 -7.46
C ALA A 465 -22.63 -15.85 -6.66
N GLY A 466 -22.11 -14.68 -7.02
CA GLY A 466 -22.38 -13.42 -6.33
C GLY A 466 -21.58 -12.26 -6.91
N GLU A 467 -21.62 -11.15 -6.19
CA GLU A 467 -20.88 -9.93 -6.52
C GLU A 467 -20.48 -9.18 -5.26
N LEU A 468 -19.47 -8.30 -5.36
CA LEU A 468 -19.06 -7.37 -4.32
C LEU A 468 -19.31 -5.95 -4.82
N ASP A 469 -19.90 -5.11 -3.97
CA ASP A 469 -20.17 -3.70 -4.31
C ASP A 469 -18.90 -2.85 -4.12
N ALA A 470 -18.25 -2.49 -5.22
CA ALA A 470 -17.04 -1.68 -5.20
C ALA A 470 -17.27 -0.18 -4.90
N ASN A 471 -18.53 0.26 -4.85
CA ASN A 471 -18.91 1.65 -4.59
C ASN A 471 -20.08 1.75 -3.61
N PRO A 472 -20.02 1.16 -2.42
CA PRO A 472 -21.13 1.09 -1.50
C PRO A 472 -21.57 2.48 -1.04
N GLU A 473 -22.88 2.70 -0.94
CA GLU A 473 -23.46 3.95 -0.44
C GLU A 473 -23.33 4.09 1.08
N LYS A 474 -23.40 2.98 1.79
CA LYS A 474 -23.41 2.95 3.26
C LYS A 474 -22.64 1.76 3.79
N PHE A 475 -22.05 1.94 4.97
CA PHE A 475 -21.55 0.82 5.75
C PHE A 475 -22.74 -0.03 6.23
N PRO A 476 -22.67 -1.37 6.18
CA PRO A 476 -23.74 -2.22 6.70
C PRO A 476 -24.06 -1.86 8.14
N ASP A 477 -25.34 -1.76 8.48
CA ASP A 477 -25.77 -1.55 9.86
C ASP A 477 -25.38 -2.78 10.70
N PRO A 478 -24.51 -2.64 11.70
CA PRO A 478 -24.07 -3.77 12.51
C PRO A 478 -25.23 -4.48 13.24
N ALA A 479 -26.37 -3.79 13.43
CA ALA A 479 -27.58 -4.38 13.99
C ALA A 479 -28.34 -5.30 13.02
N LYS A 480 -28.02 -5.27 11.73
CA LYS A 480 -28.65 -6.08 10.68
C LYS A 480 -27.77 -7.20 10.14
N ALA A 481 -26.56 -7.36 10.71
CA ALA A 481 -25.73 -8.51 10.34
C ALA A 481 -26.49 -9.81 10.67
N PRO A 482 -26.63 -10.76 9.73
CA PRO A 482 -27.32 -12.00 9.99
C PRO A 482 -26.62 -12.74 11.12
N VAL A 483 -27.34 -12.93 12.21
CA VAL A 483 -26.89 -13.75 13.34
C VAL A 483 -26.66 -15.16 12.77
N LYS A 484 -25.41 -15.60 12.66
CA LYS A 484 -25.09 -16.92 12.14
C LYS A 484 -25.61 -17.98 13.11
N GLU A 485 -26.64 -18.72 12.75
CA GLU A 485 -26.92 -20.05 13.23
C GLU A 485 -25.82 -21.04 12.79
N ALA A 486 -24.64 -20.94 13.36
CA ALA A 486 -23.50 -21.83 13.03
C ALA A 486 -23.15 -22.80 14.16
N GLU A 487 -23.97 -22.93 15.23
CA GLU A 487 -23.65 -23.81 16.36
C GLU A 487 -24.55 -25.03 16.55
N SER A 488 -25.57 -25.28 15.72
CA SER A 488 -26.49 -26.37 16.01
C SER A 488 -26.24 -27.70 15.25
N LYS A 489 -25.30 -27.74 14.30
CA LYS A 489 -25.06 -28.98 13.52
C LYS A 489 -23.87 -29.85 13.98
N SER A 490 -23.05 -29.37 14.89
CA SER A 490 -21.93 -30.16 15.45
C SER A 490 -22.29 -30.99 16.69
N GLN A 491 -23.38 -30.63 17.40
CA GLN A 491 -23.80 -31.38 18.58
C GLN A 491 -24.77 -32.54 18.30
N GLN A 492 -25.41 -32.59 17.13
CA GLN A 492 -26.32 -33.72 16.79
C GLN A 492 -25.63 -34.96 16.19
N LYS A 493 -24.34 -34.88 15.89
CA LYS A 493 -23.58 -36.04 15.35
C LYS A 493 -22.80 -36.82 16.43
N ALA A 494 -22.76 -36.34 17.68
CA ALA A 494 -22.00 -36.96 18.76
C ALA A 494 -22.84 -37.90 19.67
N THR A 495 -24.16 -38.03 19.48
CA THR A 495 -25.03 -38.85 20.33
C THR A 495 -25.60 -40.10 19.65
N ALA A 496 -25.14 -40.46 18.45
CA ALA A 496 -25.67 -41.59 17.70
C ALA A 496 -24.62 -42.69 17.38
N SER A 497 -23.75 -43.03 18.33
CA SER A 497 -22.92 -44.24 18.22
C SER A 497 -22.45 -44.71 19.58
N LEU A 498 -23.32 -45.42 20.31
CA LEU A 498 -22.95 -46.45 21.27
C LEU A 498 -23.82 -47.66 20.96
N PRO A 499 -23.24 -48.82 20.55
CA PRO A 499 -23.96 -50.08 20.47
C PRO A 499 -24.00 -50.76 21.85
N ASN A 500 -25.12 -51.40 22.13
CA ASN A 500 -25.26 -52.36 23.22
C ASN A 500 -24.29 -53.54 23.11
#